data_68066d26a11d850e6df3b6ee274d842f
#
_entry.id   68066d26a11d850e6df3b6ee274d842f
#
_cell.length_a   1.000
_cell.length_b   1.000
_cell.length_c   1.000
_cell.angle_alpha   90.00
_cell.angle_beta   90.00
_cell.angle_gamma   90.00
#
_symmetry.space_group_name_H-M   'P 1'
#
loop_
_entity.id
_entity.type
_entity.pdbx_description
1 polymer ?
#
loop_
_entity_poly.entity_id
_entity_poly.type
_entity_poly.pdbx_seq_one_letter_code
_entity_poly.pdbx_strand_id
1 'polypeptide(L)'
;NKSLNIHIQSTGNHIDVEPLTAADTTTLCEIYGVGSQSSISYKRRPMLLTTSKGVQVVCSIYGQPHGAEDIENNNYDGQFGLHLLDSMTHGSSSVDANHQAAIKSAVSIMSSKTINGVQVTVKTVYP
;
A
#
# COMPACT_ATOMS: atom_id res chain seq x y z
N ASN A 1 6.29 -4.44 -13.42
CA ASN A 1 6.35 -4.11 -12.00
C ASN A 1 6.62 -2.62 -11.83
N LYS A 2 5.86 -1.95 -10.97
CA LYS A 2 6.03 -0.53 -10.62
C LYS A 2 6.37 -0.43 -9.14
N SER A 3 7.20 0.54 -8.79
CA SER A 3 7.56 0.84 -7.40
C SER A 3 7.47 2.33 -7.14
N LEU A 4 7.08 2.71 -5.94
CA LEU A 4 7.07 4.08 -5.46
C LEU A 4 7.60 4.14 -4.03
N ASN A 5 8.12 5.29 -3.67
CA ASN A 5 8.50 5.56 -2.29
C ASN A 5 7.34 6.24 -1.57
N ILE A 6 7.17 5.92 -0.31
CA ILE A 6 6.12 6.48 0.53
C ILE A 6 6.70 7.08 1.81
N HIS A 7 6.06 8.11 2.30
CA HIS A 7 6.25 8.69 3.61
C HIS A 7 5.17 8.15 4.56
N ILE A 8 5.55 7.72 5.74
CA ILE A 8 4.61 7.29 6.79
C ILE A 8 4.26 8.50 7.64
N GLN A 9 2.98 8.88 7.66
CA GLN A 9 2.47 9.96 8.49
C GLN A 9 2.09 9.48 9.88
N SER A 10 1.32 8.39 9.96
CA SER A 10 0.83 7.87 11.23
C SER A 10 0.65 6.36 11.21
N THR A 11 0.57 5.79 12.40
CA THR A 11 0.29 4.37 12.62
C THR A 11 -0.83 4.22 13.65
N GLY A 12 -1.61 3.15 13.55
CA GLY A 12 -2.73 2.88 14.44
C GLY A 12 -3.49 1.65 13.99
N ASN A 13 -4.78 1.80 13.70
CA ASN A 13 -5.60 0.73 13.13
C ASN A 13 -5.10 0.26 11.76
N HIS A 14 -4.49 1.15 11.01
CA HIS A 14 -3.71 0.93 9.79
C HIS A 14 -2.59 1.97 9.72
N ILE A 15 -1.86 2.00 8.63
CA ILE A 15 -0.77 2.96 8.42
C ILE A 15 -1.26 4.01 7.42
N ASP A 16 -1.19 5.28 7.80
CA ASP A 16 -1.45 6.39 6.89
C ASP A 16 -0.15 6.82 6.23
N VAL A 17 -0.18 6.90 4.91
CA VAL A 17 1.00 7.17 4.08
C VAL A 17 0.67 8.15 2.96
N GLU A 18 1.69 8.77 2.41
CA GLU A 18 1.60 9.56 1.18
C GLU A 18 2.77 9.26 0.26
N PRO A 19 2.67 9.56 -1.05
CA PRO A 19 3.81 9.44 -1.95
C PRO A 19 4.93 10.40 -1.52
N LEU A 20 6.17 9.95 -1.55
CA LEU A 20 7.30 10.77 -1.10
C LEU A 20 7.60 11.94 -2.05
N THR A 21 7.39 11.75 -3.35
CA THR A 21 7.69 12.77 -4.37
C THR A 21 6.58 12.84 -5.42
N ALA A 22 6.59 13.90 -6.24
CA ALA A 22 5.69 14.02 -7.39
C ALA A 22 5.82 12.86 -8.40
N ALA A 23 7.02 12.32 -8.56
CA ALA A 23 7.26 11.13 -9.39
C ALA A 23 6.59 9.88 -8.80
N ASP A 24 6.60 9.74 -7.47
CA ASP A 24 5.91 8.65 -6.78
C ASP A 24 4.38 8.77 -6.92
N THR A 25 3.84 9.98 -6.89
CA THR A 25 2.42 10.25 -7.18
C THR A 25 2.06 9.85 -8.61
N THR A 26 2.91 10.18 -9.58
CA THR A 26 2.72 9.75 -10.97
C THR A 26 2.68 8.22 -11.05
N THR A 27 3.59 7.54 -10.38
CA THR A 27 3.61 6.07 -10.33
C THR A 27 2.33 5.50 -9.68
N LEU A 28 1.84 6.13 -8.61
CA LEU A 28 0.58 5.72 -7.98
C LEU A 28 -0.60 5.88 -8.94
N CYS A 29 -0.69 7.00 -9.67
CA CYS A 29 -1.69 7.20 -10.72
C CYS A 29 -1.62 6.10 -11.80
N GLU A 30 -0.43 5.74 -12.24
CA GLU A 30 -0.24 4.66 -13.22
C GLU A 30 -0.68 3.28 -12.70
N ILE A 31 -0.46 2.99 -11.42
CA ILE A 31 -0.94 1.76 -10.76
C ILE A 31 -2.47 1.69 -10.80
N TYR A 32 -3.15 2.82 -10.69
CA TYR A 32 -4.60 2.92 -10.77
C TYR A 32 -5.13 3.12 -12.19
N GLY A 33 -4.25 3.36 -13.17
CA GLY A 33 -4.63 3.57 -14.57
C GLY A 33 -5.35 4.90 -14.81
N VAL A 34 -4.98 5.94 -14.04
CA VAL A 34 -5.61 7.27 -14.08
C VAL A 34 -4.58 8.37 -14.39
N GLY A 35 -5.05 9.52 -14.88
CA GLY A 35 -4.18 10.64 -15.25
C GLY A 35 -3.88 11.63 -14.12
N SER A 36 -4.63 11.57 -13.02
CA SER A 36 -4.44 12.49 -11.88
C SER A 36 -4.80 11.82 -10.56
N GLN A 37 -4.25 12.34 -9.47
CA GLN A 37 -4.50 11.81 -8.13
C GLN A 37 -5.99 11.92 -7.72
N SER A 38 -6.70 12.92 -8.17
CA SER A 38 -8.13 13.12 -7.89
C SER A 38 -9.03 12.04 -8.51
N SER A 39 -8.53 11.30 -9.48
CA SER A 39 -9.25 10.19 -10.14
C SER A 39 -8.93 8.82 -9.53
N ILE A 40 -8.04 8.75 -8.56
CA ILE A 40 -7.72 7.50 -7.87
C ILE A 40 -8.92 7.08 -7.01
N SER A 41 -9.29 5.80 -7.10
CA SER A 41 -10.41 5.24 -6.36
C SER A 41 -9.98 4.51 -5.08
N TYR A 42 -10.96 4.14 -4.25
CA TYR A 42 -10.76 3.28 -3.07
C TYR A 42 -10.51 1.80 -3.41
N LYS A 43 -10.29 1.45 -4.68
CA LYS A 43 -10.02 0.06 -5.07
C LYS A 43 -8.76 -0.44 -4.35
N ARG A 44 -8.91 -1.58 -3.66
CA ARG A 44 -7.81 -2.21 -2.91
C ARG A 44 -6.81 -2.82 -3.89
N ARG A 45 -5.54 -2.49 -3.69
CA ARG A 45 -4.44 -2.99 -4.52
C ARG A 45 -3.43 -3.71 -3.62
N PRO A 46 -3.10 -4.97 -3.92
CA PRO A 46 -2.04 -5.67 -3.21
C PRO A 46 -0.69 -5.07 -3.58
N MET A 47 0.16 -4.87 -2.57
CA MET A 47 1.49 -4.29 -2.71
C MET A 47 2.50 -5.07 -1.87
N LEU A 48 3.77 -4.91 -2.19
CA LEU A 48 4.87 -5.39 -1.38
C LEU A 48 5.57 -4.18 -0.75
N LEU A 49 5.43 -4.03 0.55
CA LEU A 49 6.15 -3.02 1.32
C LEU A 49 7.57 -3.50 1.57
N THR A 50 8.57 -2.70 1.19
CA THR A 50 9.98 -2.95 1.50
C THR A 50 10.48 -1.87 2.44
N THR A 51 10.98 -2.27 3.60
CA THR A 51 11.57 -1.34 4.57
C THR A 51 13.00 -0.97 4.18
N SER A 52 13.56 0.08 4.78
CA SER A 52 14.96 0.48 4.60
C SER A 52 15.97 -0.60 5.01
N LYS A 53 15.55 -1.55 5.84
CA LYS A 53 16.36 -2.72 6.25
C LYS A 53 16.18 -3.92 5.32
N GLY A 54 15.43 -3.79 4.22
CA GLY A 54 15.18 -4.85 3.26
C GLY A 54 14.11 -5.87 3.68
N VAL A 55 13.40 -5.64 4.78
CA VAL A 55 12.26 -6.50 5.18
C VAL A 55 11.10 -6.24 4.22
N GLN A 56 10.52 -7.31 3.70
CA GLN A 56 9.39 -7.26 2.77
C GLN A 56 8.13 -7.82 3.42
N VAL A 57 7.04 -7.06 3.33
CA VAL A 57 5.73 -7.42 3.89
C VAL A 57 4.65 -7.21 2.84
N VAL A 58 3.79 -8.20 2.65
CA VAL A 58 2.61 -8.05 1.79
C VAL A 58 1.60 -7.14 2.49
N CYS A 59 1.11 -6.14 1.76
CA CYS A 59 0.11 -5.22 2.25
C CYS A 59 -0.95 -4.95 1.17
N SER A 60 -1.96 -4.20 1.53
CA SER A 60 -2.97 -3.67 0.61
C SER A 60 -3.11 -2.18 0.81
N ILE A 61 -3.22 -1.43 -0.28
CA ILE A 61 -3.47 0.01 -0.25
C ILE A 61 -4.82 0.33 -0.89
N TYR A 62 -5.40 1.47 -0.51
CA TYR A 62 -6.38 2.19 -1.30
C TYR A 62 -5.83 3.60 -1.56
N GLY A 63 -5.55 3.91 -2.82
CA GLY A 63 -4.78 5.10 -3.18
C GLY A 63 -5.57 6.41 -3.25
N GLN A 64 -6.85 6.41 -2.88
CA GLN A 64 -7.68 7.62 -2.89
C GLN A 64 -7.17 8.66 -1.89
N PRO A 65 -6.84 9.89 -2.33
CA PRO A 65 -6.41 10.95 -1.43
C PRO A 65 -7.51 11.36 -0.44
N HIS A 66 -7.15 11.50 0.82
CA HIS A 66 -8.04 12.02 1.87
C HIS A 66 -7.23 12.49 3.08
N GLY A 67 -7.86 13.24 3.97
CA GLY A 67 -7.24 13.71 5.21
C GLY A 67 -6.18 14.79 5.00
N ALA A 68 -5.24 14.87 5.93
CA ALA A 68 -4.16 15.85 5.92
C ALA A 68 -2.94 15.32 5.16
N GLU A 69 -2.08 16.24 4.72
CA GLU A 69 -0.80 15.96 4.07
C GLU A 69 0.36 16.48 4.94
N ASP A 70 1.51 15.84 4.85
CA ASP A 70 2.76 16.30 5.45
C ASP A 70 3.69 16.94 4.39
N ILE A 71 3.54 16.57 3.12
CA ILE A 71 4.41 16.96 2.01
C ILE A 71 3.63 17.78 0.97
N GLU A 72 3.84 19.10 0.95
CA GLU A 72 3.08 20.02 0.07
C GLU A 72 3.42 19.94 -1.43
N ASN A 73 4.56 19.38 -1.82
CA ASN A 73 5.05 19.44 -3.20
C ASN A 73 5.21 18.07 -3.89
N ASN A 74 4.48 17.09 -3.41
CA ASN A 74 4.44 15.74 -3.99
C ASN A 74 3.31 15.54 -5.01
N ASN A 75 2.49 16.56 -5.31
CA ASN A 75 1.31 16.50 -6.18
C ASN A 75 0.25 15.48 -5.72
N TYR A 76 0.11 15.33 -4.40
CA TYR A 76 -0.87 14.44 -3.78
C TYR A 76 -1.52 15.14 -2.59
N ASP A 77 -2.83 15.36 -2.64
CA ASP A 77 -3.57 16.15 -1.66
C ASP A 77 -4.08 15.26 -0.52
N GLY A 78 -3.26 15.02 0.50
CA GLY A 78 -3.62 14.23 1.66
C GLY A 78 -2.81 12.94 1.81
N GLN A 79 -3.47 11.91 2.30
CA GLN A 79 -2.90 10.60 2.61
C GLN A 79 -3.73 9.45 2.02
N PHE A 80 -3.18 8.24 2.02
CA PHE A 80 -3.91 7.01 1.72
C PHE A 80 -3.58 5.91 2.73
N GLY A 81 -4.48 4.93 2.86
CA GLY A 81 -4.33 3.86 3.84
C GLY A 81 -3.54 2.67 3.31
N LEU A 82 -2.61 2.19 4.12
CA LEU A 82 -1.87 0.96 3.93
C LEU A 82 -2.27 -0.03 5.03
N HIS A 83 -2.85 -1.14 4.63
CA HIS A 83 -3.32 -2.20 5.52
C HIS A 83 -2.39 -3.40 5.46
N LEU A 84 -1.93 -3.82 6.62
CA LEU A 84 -1.31 -5.13 6.85
C LEU A 84 -2.39 -6.17 7.17
N LEU A 85 -1.98 -7.42 7.34
CA LEU A 85 -2.90 -8.46 7.81
C LEU A 85 -3.54 -8.02 9.15
N ASP A 86 -4.85 -8.18 9.23
CA ASP A 86 -5.69 -7.82 10.39
C ASP A 86 -5.73 -6.32 10.75
N SER A 87 -5.20 -5.42 9.91
CA SER A 87 -5.41 -3.97 10.08
C SER A 87 -6.89 -3.60 10.04
N MET A 88 -7.25 -2.60 10.84
CA MET A 88 -8.64 -2.15 11.00
C MET A 88 -8.87 -0.77 10.38
N THR A 89 -10.11 -0.43 10.11
CA THR A 89 -10.52 0.90 9.67
C THR A 89 -10.63 1.86 10.85
N HIS A 90 -10.43 3.17 10.62
CA HIS A 90 -10.56 4.17 11.68
C HIS A 90 -12.00 4.27 12.23
N GLY A 91 -12.97 4.36 11.33
CA GLY A 91 -14.35 4.68 11.71
C GLY A 91 -15.06 3.56 12.47
N SER A 92 -14.87 2.31 12.06
CA SER A 92 -15.57 1.16 12.67
C SER A 92 -14.67 0.33 13.58
N SER A 93 -13.37 0.57 13.58
CA SER A 93 -12.37 -0.26 14.26
C SER A 93 -12.54 -1.75 13.96
N SER A 94 -12.90 -2.05 12.72
CA SER A 94 -13.12 -3.42 12.24
C SER A 94 -12.17 -3.75 11.10
N VAL A 95 -11.87 -5.04 10.96
CA VAL A 95 -11.02 -5.57 9.88
C VAL A 95 -11.75 -5.38 8.54
N ASP A 96 -11.08 -4.74 7.57
CA ASP A 96 -11.63 -4.54 6.23
C ASP A 96 -11.45 -5.81 5.38
N ALA A 97 -12.55 -6.48 5.08
CA ALA A 97 -12.55 -7.75 4.36
C ALA A 97 -11.95 -7.64 2.95
N ASN A 98 -12.11 -6.49 2.27
CA ASN A 98 -11.57 -6.28 0.92
C ASN A 98 -10.04 -6.13 0.96
N HIS A 99 -9.49 -5.43 1.95
CA HIS A 99 -8.04 -5.38 2.16
C HIS A 99 -7.48 -6.76 2.48
N GLN A 100 -8.14 -7.51 3.36
CA GLN A 100 -7.68 -8.86 3.73
C GLN A 100 -7.73 -9.82 2.54
N ALA A 101 -8.76 -9.75 1.69
CA ALA A 101 -8.84 -10.53 0.46
C ALA A 101 -7.69 -10.20 -0.51
N ALA A 102 -7.36 -8.92 -0.69
CA ALA A 102 -6.25 -8.48 -1.52
C ALA A 102 -4.91 -9.00 -0.99
N ILE A 103 -4.68 -8.93 0.31
CA ILE A 103 -3.45 -9.45 0.97
C ILE A 103 -3.34 -10.97 0.76
N LYS A 104 -4.40 -11.72 1.03
CA LYS A 104 -4.43 -13.17 0.85
C LYS A 104 -4.17 -13.59 -0.60
N SER A 105 -4.75 -12.87 -1.55
CA SER A 105 -4.51 -13.10 -2.98
C SER A 105 -3.05 -12.88 -3.35
N ALA A 106 -2.43 -11.80 -2.86
CA ALA A 106 -1.03 -11.50 -3.11
C ALA A 106 -0.09 -12.55 -2.48
N VAL A 107 -0.37 -13.01 -1.27
CA VAL A 107 0.40 -14.09 -0.61
C VAL A 107 0.32 -15.38 -1.44
N SER A 108 -0.85 -15.74 -1.93
CA SER A 108 -1.04 -16.92 -2.79
C SER A 108 -0.23 -16.84 -4.09
N ILE A 109 -0.24 -15.68 -4.75
CA ILE A 109 0.54 -15.45 -5.97
C ILE A 109 2.04 -15.52 -5.70
N MET A 110 2.52 -14.94 -4.61
CA MET A 110 3.94 -14.90 -4.26
C MET A 110 4.47 -16.27 -3.82
N SER A 111 3.68 -17.05 -3.10
CA SER A 111 4.06 -18.41 -2.67
C SER A 111 4.15 -19.40 -3.83
N SER A 112 3.52 -19.10 -4.97
CA SER A 112 3.59 -19.92 -6.19
C SER A 112 4.71 -19.51 -7.15
N LYS A 113 5.40 -18.38 -6.92
CA LYS A 113 6.46 -17.89 -7.81
C LYS A 113 7.84 -18.37 -7.38
N THR A 114 8.50 -19.07 -8.31
CA THR A 114 9.94 -19.34 -8.25
C THR A 114 10.66 -18.24 -9.02
N ILE A 115 11.46 -17.42 -8.34
CA ILE A 115 12.32 -16.42 -8.99
C ILE A 115 13.73 -16.98 -9.08
N ASN A 116 14.24 -17.20 -10.31
CA ASN A 116 15.58 -17.75 -10.59
C ASN A 116 15.89 -19.09 -9.86
N GLY A 117 14.91 -19.98 -9.76
CA GLY A 117 15.09 -21.28 -9.10
C GLY A 117 15.10 -21.22 -7.55
N VAL A 118 14.91 -20.05 -6.98
CA VAL A 118 14.80 -19.85 -5.52
C VAL A 118 13.33 -19.75 -5.13
N GLN A 119 12.90 -20.60 -4.21
CA GLN A 119 11.55 -20.53 -3.64
C GLN A 119 11.47 -19.32 -2.70
N VAL A 120 10.65 -18.33 -3.05
CA VAL A 120 10.40 -17.18 -2.18
C VAL A 120 9.37 -17.57 -1.12
N THR A 121 9.84 -17.75 0.11
CA THR A 121 8.94 -17.95 1.26
C THR A 121 8.57 -16.56 1.81
N VAL A 122 7.31 -16.18 1.64
CA VAL A 122 6.79 -14.97 2.28
C VAL A 122 6.52 -15.31 3.75
N LYS A 123 7.37 -14.80 4.65
CA LYS A 123 7.05 -14.80 6.07
C LYS A 123 6.09 -13.64 6.33
N THR A 124 4.88 -13.95 6.76
CA THR A 124 3.97 -12.95 7.29
C THR A 124 4.57 -12.45 8.61
N VAL A 125 5.07 -11.23 8.61
CA VAL A 125 5.53 -10.59 9.83
C VAL A 125 4.32 -9.84 10.38
N TYR A 126 3.79 -10.31 11.49
CA TYR A 126 2.78 -9.56 12.26
C TYR A 126 3.47 -8.39 12.97
N PRO A 127 2.87 -7.19 12.95
CA PRO A 127 3.37 -6.09 13.76
C PRO A 127 3.21 -6.38 15.25
#